data_2d965902b8e8d2c4ecc352711b85ad40
#
_entry.id   2d965902b8e8d2c4ecc352711b85ad40
#
_cell.length_a   1.000
_cell.length_b   1.000
_cell.length_c   1.000
_cell.angle_alpha   90.00
_cell.angle_beta   90.00
_cell.angle_gamma   90.00
#
_symmetry.space_group_name_H-M   'P 1'
#
loop_
_entity.id
_entity.type
_entity.pdbx_description
1 polymer ?
#
loop_
_entity_poly.entity_id
_entity_poly.type
_entity_poly.pdbx_seq_one_letter_code
_entity_poly.pdbx_strand_id
1 'polypeptide(L)'
;EDRIHTARREEGELTTEEFSNHWVETQNDLYGDSVTITDEYKLWWCYIPHFLHTPGYVYAYAFGELLVLALYDAYKNQNNGFSDRYIELLEAGGSDWPHNIVGKMDIDIRDAGFWNRGLDLFESMIDQAEELAESL
;
A
#
# COMPACT_ATOMS: atom_id res chain seq x y z
N GLU A 1 0.14 -6.44 9.93
CA GLU A 1 1.52 -6.87 10.16
C GLU A 1 2.17 -6.03 11.27
N ASP A 2 2.15 -4.70 11.19
CA ASP A 2 2.78 -3.81 12.17
C ASP A 2 2.27 -4.04 13.60
N ARG A 3 0.94 -4.13 13.81
CA ARG A 3 0.35 -4.41 15.13
C ARG A 3 0.86 -5.71 15.74
N ILE A 4 0.92 -6.77 14.94
CA ILE A 4 1.40 -8.09 15.38
C ILE A 4 2.88 -8.02 15.79
N HIS A 5 3.73 -7.41 14.97
CA HIS A 5 5.16 -7.31 15.29
C HIS A 5 5.44 -6.38 16.47
N THR A 6 4.65 -5.33 16.63
CA THR A 6 4.76 -4.43 17.80
C THR A 6 4.36 -5.14 19.08
N ALA A 7 3.19 -5.79 19.12
CA ALA A 7 2.76 -6.57 20.27
C ALA A 7 3.78 -7.68 20.61
N ARG A 8 4.29 -8.38 19.59
CA ARG A 8 5.32 -9.40 19.78
C ARG A 8 6.60 -8.87 20.45
N ARG A 9 7.03 -7.65 20.12
CA ARG A 9 8.21 -7.02 20.73
C ARG A 9 7.96 -6.54 22.16
N GLU A 10 6.75 -6.06 22.44
CA GLU A 10 6.42 -5.40 23.70
C GLU A 10 5.89 -6.39 24.75
N GLU A 11 5.11 -7.38 24.33
CA GLU A 11 4.39 -8.30 25.20
C GLU A 11 4.99 -9.72 25.21
N GLY A 12 5.81 -10.05 24.21
CA GLY A 12 6.43 -11.35 24.08
C GLY A 12 5.67 -12.27 23.12
N GLU A 13 5.54 -13.55 23.47
CA GLU A 13 4.90 -14.54 22.61
C GLU A 13 3.38 -14.36 22.59
N LEU A 14 2.82 -14.25 21.39
CA LEU A 14 1.39 -14.07 21.20
C LEU A 14 0.69 -15.42 20.98
N THR A 15 -0.50 -15.57 21.51
CA THR A 15 -1.40 -16.67 21.24
C THR A 15 -2.07 -16.55 19.87
N THR A 16 -2.62 -17.63 19.35
CA THR A 16 -3.41 -17.62 18.11
C THR A 16 -4.61 -16.65 18.20
N GLU A 17 -5.19 -16.52 19.40
CA GLU A 17 -6.32 -15.60 19.62
C GLU A 17 -5.90 -14.14 19.52
N GLU A 18 -4.76 -13.77 20.08
CA GLU A 18 -4.21 -12.41 19.97
C GLU A 18 -3.87 -12.05 18.53
N PHE A 19 -3.26 -12.96 17.77
CA PHE A 19 -3.08 -12.77 16.32
C PHE A 19 -4.40 -12.52 15.61
N SER A 20 -5.41 -13.35 15.92
CA SER A 20 -6.74 -13.25 15.30
C SER A 20 -7.44 -11.95 15.64
N ASN A 21 -7.29 -11.45 16.87
CA ASN A 21 -7.86 -10.17 17.31
C ASN A 21 -7.24 -9.01 16.53
N HIS A 22 -5.91 -8.94 16.43
CA HIS A 22 -5.23 -7.92 15.62
C HIS A 22 -5.66 -7.94 14.15
N TRP A 23 -5.86 -9.15 13.61
CA TRP A 23 -6.36 -9.31 12.24
C TRP A 23 -7.78 -8.76 12.09
N VAL A 24 -8.71 -9.20 12.94
CA VAL A 24 -10.12 -8.78 12.88
C VAL A 24 -10.27 -7.28 13.09
N GLU A 25 -9.54 -6.69 14.04
CA GLU A 25 -9.57 -5.24 14.26
C GLU A 25 -9.18 -4.48 12.99
N THR A 26 -8.08 -4.86 12.33
CA THR A 26 -7.65 -4.19 11.09
C THR A 26 -8.61 -4.39 9.93
N GLN A 27 -9.29 -5.54 9.85
CA GLN A 27 -10.30 -5.79 8.83
C GLN A 27 -11.58 -4.96 9.09
N ASN A 28 -11.98 -4.82 10.35
CA ASN A 28 -13.08 -3.94 10.71
C ASN A 28 -12.77 -2.46 10.41
N ASP A 29 -11.54 -2.02 10.69
CA ASP A 29 -11.09 -0.66 10.35
C ASP A 29 -11.14 -0.42 8.82
N LEU A 30 -10.80 -1.45 8.01
CA LEU A 30 -10.79 -1.36 6.55
C LEU A 30 -12.19 -1.37 5.94
N TYR A 31 -13.03 -2.29 6.39
CA TYR A 31 -14.34 -2.53 5.76
C TYR A 31 -15.48 -1.75 6.41
N GLY A 32 -15.33 -1.30 7.66
CA GLY A 32 -16.42 -0.67 8.40
C GLY A 32 -17.68 -1.53 8.40
N ASP A 33 -18.79 -0.91 8.09
CA ASP A 33 -20.11 -1.58 8.03
C ASP A 33 -20.43 -2.21 6.65
N SER A 34 -19.51 -2.10 5.67
CA SER A 34 -19.76 -2.59 4.31
C SER A 34 -19.75 -4.11 4.20
N VAL A 35 -19.10 -4.80 5.14
CA VAL A 35 -18.96 -6.27 5.16
C VAL A 35 -19.14 -6.80 6.57
N THR A 36 -19.84 -7.92 6.69
CA THR A 36 -19.94 -8.67 7.95
C THR A 36 -18.75 -9.63 8.08
N ILE A 37 -17.84 -9.37 9.01
CA ILE A 37 -16.73 -10.26 9.33
C ILE A 37 -17.25 -11.43 10.16
N THR A 38 -17.12 -12.65 9.65
CA THR A 38 -17.54 -13.88 10.35
C THR A 38 -16.43 -14.46 11.22
N ASP A 39 -16.81 -15.33 12.16
CA ASP A 39 -15.85 -15.97 13.07
C ASP A 39 -14.78 -16.79 12.34
N GLU A 40 -15.13 -17.40 11.20
CA GLU A 40 -14.17 -18.18 10.41
C GLU A 40 -13.08 -17.31 9.78
N TYR A 41 -13.40 -16.05 9.48
CA TYR A 41 -12.47 -15.11 8.87
C TYR A 41 -11.32 -14.71 9.80
N LYS A 42 -11.50 -14.87 11.11
CA LYS A 42 -10.47 -14.51 12.10
C LYS A 42 -9.14 -15.24 11.96
N LEU A 43 -9.14 -16.40 11.30
CA LEU A 43 -7.92 -17.19 11.07
C LEU A 43 -7.26 -16.92 9.72
N TRP A 44 -7.80 -16.03 8.89
CA TRP A 44 -7.28 -15.78 7.54
C TRP A 44 -5.88 -15.16 7.50
N TRP A 45 -5.43 -14.57 8.59
CA TRP A 45 -4.03 -14.15 8.70
C TRP A 45 -3.03 -15.28 8.45
N CYS A 46 -3.40 -16.55 8.76
CA CYS A 46 -2.59 -17.72 8.48
C CYS A 46 -2.40 -17.96 6.98
N TYR A 47 -3.32 -17.47 6.15
CA TYR A 47 -3.26 -17.62 4.69
C TYR A 47 -2.23 -16.68 4.05
N ILE A 48 -1.76 -15.69 4.79
CA ILE A 48 -0.78 -14.71 4.29
C ILE A 48 0.63 -15.17 4.70
N PRO A 49 1.37 -15.85 3.82
CA PRO A 49 2.66 -16.43 4.18
C PRO A 49 3.69 -15.38 4.58
N HIS A 50 3.55 -14.15 4.10
CA HIS A 50 4.45 -13.04 4.42
C HIS A 50 4.50 -12.70 5.91
N PHE A 51 3.37 -12.85 6.62
CA PHE A 51 3.35 -12.61 8.07
C PHE A 51 4.25 -13.55 8.87
N LEU A 52 4.48 -14.76 8.34
CA LEU A 52 5.24 -15.80 9.00
C LEU A 52 6.66 -15.98 8.45
N HIS A 53 6.83 -15.83 7.13
CA HIS A 53 8.06 -16.19 6.43
C HIS A 53 8.87 -14.99 5.95
N THR A 54 8.26 -13.80 5.86
CA THR A 54 8.94 -12.60 5.35
C THR A 54 8.51 -11.37 6.18
N PRO A 55 8.90 -11.30 7.45
CA PRO A 55 8.51 -10.21 8.33
C PRO A 55 8.91 -8.84 7.79
N GLY A 56 8.00 -7.86 7.90
CA GLY A 56 8.22 -6.50 7.44
C GLY A 56 8.08 -6.30 5.93
N TYR A 57 7.45 -7.23 5.20
CA TYR A 57 7.32 -7.15 3.74
C TYR A 57 5.97 -6.63 3.24
N VAL A 58 4.89 -6.83 3.99
CA VAL A 58 3.51 -6.59 3.49
C VAL A 58 3.29 -5.13 3.06
N TYR A 59 3.96 -4.17 3.69
CA TYR A 59 3.91 -2.75 3.29
C TYR A 59 4.27 -2.53 1.82
N ALA A 60 5.08 -3.41 1.22
CA ALA A 60 5.60 -3.24 -0.14
C ALA A 60 4.49 -3.21 -1.20
N TYR A 61 3.35 -3.85 -0.94
CA TYR A 61 2.19 -3.84 -1.85
C TYR A 61 1.56 -2.44 -1.92
N ALA A 62 1.22 -1.85 -0.77
CA ALA A 62 0.68 -0.50 -0.73
C ALA A 62 1.70 0.54 -1.21
N PHE A 63 2.97 0.38 -0.85
CA PHE A 63 4.06 1.25 -1.32
C PHE A 63 4.17 1.21 -2.85
N GLY A 64 4.19 0.01 -3.44
CA GLY A 64 4.30 -0.15 -4.90
C GLY A 64 3.11 0.45 -5.64
N GLU A 65 1.89 0.19 -5.18
CA GLU A 65 0.67 0.72 -5.79
C GLU A 65 0.63 2.25 -5.73
N LEU A 66 0.84 2.84 -4.56
CA LEU A 66 0.84 4.29 -4.40
C LEU A 66 1.97 4.96 -5.18
N LEU A 67 3.15 4.33 -5.26
CA LEU A 67 4.26 4.83 -6.08
C LEU A 67 3.87 4.88 -7.55
N VAL A 68 3.25 3.82 -8.08
CA VAL A 68 2.80 3.75 -9.48
C VAL A 68 1.75 4.81 -9.76
N LEU A 69 0.75 4.96 -8.90
CA LEU A 69 -0.31 5.96 -9.07
C LEU A 69 0.25 7.39 -9.05
N ALA A 70 1.14 7.71 -8.12
CA ALA A 70 1.76 9.02 -8.04
C ALA A 70 2.69 9.32 -9.23
N LEU A 71 3.42 8.32 -9.73
CA LEU A 71 4.23 8.44 -10.95
C LEU A 71 3.35 8.61 -12.20
N TYR A 72 2.22 7.93 -12.25
CA TYR A 72 1.27 8.07 -13.36
C TYR A 72 0.62 9.45 -13.37
N ASP A 73 0.25 9.98 -12.20
CA ASP A 73 -0.22 11.37 -12.09
C ASP A 73 0.87 12.35 -12.57
N ALA A 74 2.10 12.17 -12.14
CA ALA A 74 3.23 12.98 -12.60
C ALA A 74 3.44 12.87 -14.13
N TYR A 75 3.27 11.70 -14.72
CA TYR A 75 3.31 11.49 -16.16
C TYR A 75 2.21 12.29 -16.89
N LYS A 76 0.98 12.26 -16.38
CA LYS A 76 -0.14 13.01 -16.97
C LYS A 76 0.09 14.52 -16.96
N ASN A 77 0.79 15.02 -15.96
CA ASN A 77 1.01 16.44 -15.73
C ASN A 77 2.35 16.99 -16.29
N GLN A 78 3.31 16.10 -16.62
CA GLN A 78 4.65 16.44 -17.10
C GLN A 78 4.92 15.85 -18.49
N ASN A 79 4.68 16.62 -19.55
CA ASN A 79 4.73 16.12 -20.93
C ASN A 79 6.14 16.00 -21.57
N ASN A 80 7.24 16.40 -20.93
CA ASN A 80 8.56 16.42 -21.57
C ASN A 80 9.56 15.42 -20.95
N GLY A 81 9.82 14.32 -21.68
CA GLY A 81 10.90 13.38 -21.35
C GLY A 81 10.64 12.51 -20.11
N PHE A 82 9.39 12.46 -19.60
CA PHE A 82 9.04 11.63 -18.46
C PHE A 82 9.28 10.15 -18.75
N SER A 83 8.84 9.67 -19.91
CA SER A 83 8.97 8.25 -20.30
C SER A 83 10.43 7.79 -20.33
N ASP A 84 11.35 8.62 -20.87
CA ASP A 84 12.77 8.27 -20.91
C ASP A 84 13.34 8.18 -19.50
N ARG A 85 13.06 9.15 -18.62
CA ARG A 85 13.46 9.12 -17.22
C ARG A 85 12.86 7.96 -16.44
N TYR A 86 11.62 7.58 -16.78
CA TYR A 86 10.98 6.41 -16.18
C TYR A 86 11.66 5.09 -16.60
N ILE A 87 12.10 4.98 -17.84
CA ILE A 87 12.89 3.85 -18.31
C ILE A 87 14.23 3.79 -17.56
N GLU A 88 14.93 4.93 -17.42
CA GLU A 88 16.15 5.01 -16.63
C GLU A 88 15.93 4.60 -15.15
N LEU A 89 14.79 4.97 -14.57
CA LEU A 89 14.39 4.54 -13.22
C LEU A 89 14.29 3.01 -13.15
N LEU A 90 13.62 2.38 -14.12
CA LEU A 90 13.48 0.92 -14.17
C LEU A 90 14.82 0.21 -14.39
N GLU A 91 15.67 0.75 -15.26
CA GLU A 91 17.01 0.22 -15.51
C GLU A 91 17.93 0.33 -14.29
N ALA A 92 17.75 1.35 -13.46
CA ALA A 92 18.50 1.51 -12.22
C ALA A 92 18.22 0.38 -11.21
N GLY A 93 17.01 -0.20 -11.22
CA GLY A 93 16.63 -1.30 -10.34
C GLY A 93 16.94 -0.97 -8.87
N GLY A 94 17.65 -1.88 -8.19
CA GLY A 94 18.06 -1.72 -6.79
C GLY A 94 19.50 -1.19 -6.62
N SER A 95 20.01 -0.40 -7.54
CA SER A 95 21.42 0.06 -7.55
C SER A 95 21.75 1.10 -6.47
N ASP A 96 20.75 1.77 -5.92
CA ASP A 96 20.89 2.81 -4.89
C ASP A 96 19.63 2.86 -4.01
N TRP A 97 19.63 3.74 -3.01
CA TRP A 97 18.45 3.97 -2.17
C TRP A 97 17.26 4.50 -3.00
N PRO A 98 16.02 4.07 -2.71
CA PRO A 98 14.86 4.46 -3.50
C PRO A 98 14.71 5.97 -3.70
N HIS A 99 14.96 6.76 -2.66
CA HIS A 99 14.86 8.22 -2.75
C HIS A 99 15.91 8.85 -3.68
N ASN A 100 17.09 8.23 -3.84
CA ASN A 100 18.10 8.68 -4.77
C ASN A 100 17.73 8.32 -6.21
N ILE A 101 17.19 7.11 -6.41
CA ILE A 101 16.82 6.61 -7.74
C ILE A 101 15.64 7.42 -8.27
N VAL A 102 14.56 7.56 -7.48
CA VAL A 102 13.38 8.34 -7.85
C VAL A 102 13.69 9.83 -7.93
N GLY A 103 14.62 10.33 -7.12
CA GLY A 103 15.09 11.71 -7.15
C GLY A 103 15.68 12.16 -8.49
N LYS A 104 16.16 11.24 -9.34
CA LYS A 104 16.61 11.55 -10.71
C LYS A 104 15.48 12.01 -11.63
N MET A 105 14.24 11.76 -11.24
CA MET A 105 13.03 12.23 -11.93
C MET A 105 12.52 13.58 -11.39
N ASP A 106 13.28 14.26 -10.53
CA ASP A 106 12.85 15.46 -9.79
C ASP A 106 11.66 15.20 -8.84
N ILE A 107 11.59 13.98 -8.30
CA ILE A 107 10.54 13.53 -7.37
C ILE A 107 11.18 13.20 -6.01
N ASP A 108 10.63 13.76 -4.94
CA ASP A 108 11.00 13.39 -3.57
C ASP A 108 9.93 12.50 -2.95
N ILE A 109 10.23 11.21 -2.83
CA ILE A 109 9.32 10.24 -2.17
C ILE A 109 9.21 10.41 -0.66
N ARG A 110 9.97 11.33 -0.05
CA ARG A 110 9.84 11.70 1.37
C ARG A 110 8.84 12.83 1.57
N ASP A 111 8.39 13.48 0.48
CA ASP A 111 7.34 14.48 0.51
C ASP A 111 5.96 13.82 0.54
N ALA A 112 5.17 14.10 1.57
CA ALA A 112 3.79 13.61 1.67
C ALA A 112 2.92 14.04 0.49
N GLY A 113 3.17 15.22 -0.10
CA GLY A 113 2.44 15.71 -1.27
C GLY A 113 2.61 14.82 -2.49
N PHE A 114 3.74 14.12 -2.63
CA PHE A 114 3.91 13.12 -3.69
C PHE A 114 2.92 11.95 -3.55
N TRP A 115 2.80 11.41 -2.35
CA TRP A 115 1.89 10.28 -2.08
C TRP A 115 0.43 10.68 -2.15
N ASN A 116 0.09 11.88 -1.69
CA ASN A 116 -1.28 12.39 -1.75
C ASN A 116 -1.79 12.46 -3.18
N ARG A 117 -0.97 12.82 -4.16
CA ARG A 117 -1.38 12.78 -5.58
C ARG A 117 -1.78 11.38 -6.05
N GLY A 118 -1.10 10.35 -5.56
CA GLY A 118 -1.48 8.96 -5.82
C GLY A 118 -2.83 8.60 -5.19
N LEU A 119 -3.07 9.06 -3.97
CA LEU A 119 -4.35 8.87 -3.26
C LEU A 119 -5.48 9.63 -3.95
N ASP A 120 -5.27 10.89 -4.36
CA ASP A 120 -6.26 11.69 -5.10
C ASP A 120 -6.66 11.02 -6.42
N LEU A 121 -5.68 10.42 -7.12
CA LEU A 121 -5.96 9.64 -8.33
C LEU A 121 -6.80 8.40 -8.01
N PHE A 122 -6.49 7.69 -6.93
CA PHE A 122 -7.25 6.53 -6.50
C PHE A 122 -8.69 6.91 -6.11
N GLU A 123 -8.87 8.00 -5.36
CA GLU A 123 -10.18 8.56 -5.02
C GLU A 123 -11.00 8.86 -6.29
N SER A 124 -10.37 9.50 -7.28
CA SER A 124 -11.05 9.79 -8.56
C SER A 124 -11.53 8.54 -9.32
N MET A 125 -10.84 7.41 -9.15
CA MET A 125 -11.28 6.13 -9.73
C MET A 125 -12.48 5.54 -8.99
N ILE A 126 -12.57 5.75 -7.68
CA ILE A 126 -13.74 5.35 -6.88
C ILE A 126 -14.94 6.21 -7.29
N ASP A 127 -14.80 7.53 -7.35
CA ASP A 127 -15.85 8.45 -7.79
C ASP A 127 -16.43 8.06 -9.16
N GLN A 128 -15.56 7.73 -10.12
CA GLN A 128 -15.98 7.26 -11.44
C GLN A 128 -16.76 5.92 -11.36
N ALA A 129 -16.34 5.02 -10.48
CA ALA A 129 -17.04 3.75 -10.30
C ALA A 129 -18.43 3.96 -9.67
N GLU A 130 -18.55 4.88 -8.72
CA GLU A 130 -19.82 5.25 -8.10
C GLU A 130 -20.78 5.90 -9.13
N GLU A 131 -20.31 6.87 -9.92
CA GLU A 131 -21.09 7.50 -10.99
C GLU A 131 -21.60 6.48 -12.02
N LEU A 132 -20.75 5.51 -12.39
CA LEU A 132 -21.14 4.45 -13.32
C LEU A 132 -22.20 3.52 -12.70
N ALA A 133 -22.06 3.19 -11.43
CA ALA A 133 -23.03 2.34 -10.72
C ALA A 133 -24.42 3.01 -10.59
N GLU A 134 -24.46 4.34 -10.36
CA GLU A 134 -25.71 5.10 -10.30
C GLU A 134 -26.39 5.23 -11.67
N SER A 135 -25.66 5.04 -12.77
CA SER A 135 -26.18 5.14 -14.14
C SER A 135 -26.81 3.84 -14.66
N LEU A 136 -26.69 2.73 -13.92
CA LEU A 136 -27.24 1.41 -14.27
C LEU A 136 -28.64 1.20 -13.72
#